data_6847ea97ce83235e7af7d71f7e13d8c5
#
_entry.id   6847ea97ce83235e7af7d71f7e13d8c5
#
_cell.length_a   1.000
_cell.length_b   1.000
_cell.length_c   1.000
_cell.angle_alpha   90.00
_cell.angle_beta   90.00
_cell.angle_gamma   90.00
#
_symmetry.space_group_name_H-M   'P 1'
#
loop_
_entity.id
_entity.type
_entity.pdbx_description
1 polymer ?
#
loop_
_entity_poly.entity_id
_entity_poly.type
_entity_poly.pdbx_seq_one_letter_code
_entity_poly.pdbx_strand_id
1 'polypeptide(L)'
;MNPEIFNAILTIIGALLLFMLGALIKKLNDKTKERVKLVLDIVEGFIKANPDMVSEPWGKFKKKVEKYFEKYVKVDLTDEQWALFWETLYDVYKKLKEELKTKEEGN
;
A
#
# COMPACT_ATOMS: atom_id res chain seq x y z
N MET A 1 14.66 -11.90 6.66
CA MET A 1 13.63 -12.42 5.73
C MET A 1 14.32 -13.20 4.60
N ASN A 2 13.74 -14.31 4.20
CA ASN A 2 14.23 -15.13 3.09
C ASN A 2 14.19 -14.34 1.78
N PRO A 3 15.27 -14.32 0.95
CA PRO A 3 15.28 -13.58 -0.32
C PRO A 3 14.15 -13.94 -1.29
N GLU A 4 13.75 -15.22 -1.32
CA GLU A 4 12.64 -15.67 -2.17
C GLU A 4 11.32 -15.07 -1.72
N ILE A 5 11.08 -15.05 -0.41
CA ILE A 5 9.88 -14.44 0.18
C ILE A 5 9.90 -12.94 -0.06
N PHE A 6 11.04 -12.31 0.10
CA PHE A 6 11.20 -10.87 -0.15
C PHE A 6 10.83 -10.52 -1.60
N ASN A 7 11.39 -11.25 -2.57
CA ASN A 7 11.11 -11.02 -3.99
C ASN A 7 9.63 -11.27 -4.31
N ALA A 8 9.03 -12.30 -3.70
CA ALA A 8 7.60 -12.59 -3.87
C ALA A 8 6.75 -11.44 -3.34
N ILE A 9 7.10 -10.87 -2.18
CA ILE A 9 6.41 -9.72 -1.61
C ILE A 9 6.49 -8.54 -2.55
N LEU A 10 7.66 -8.22 -3.09
CA LEU A 10 7.84 -7.11 -4.02
C LEU A 10 6.95 -7.26 -5.26
N THR A 11 6.88 -8.47 -5.81
CA THR A 11 6.03 -8.77 -6.97
C THR A 11 4.55 -8.59 -6.65
N ILE A 12 4.12 -9.13 -5.50
CA ILE A 12 2.73 -9.05 -5.05
C ILE A 12 2.33 -7.59 -4.77
N ILE A 13 3.20 -6.83 -4.12
CA ILE A 13 2.96 -5.40 -3.85
C ILE A 13 2.71 -4.65 -5.14
N GLY A 14 3.56 -4.86 -6.14
CA GLY A 14 3.42 -4.20 -7.44
C GLY A 14 2.08 -4.54 -8.10
N ALA A 15 1.72 -5.83 -8.13
CA ALA A 15 0.47 -6.28 -8.75
C ALA A 15 -0.76 -5.74 -8.02
N LEU A 16 -0.77 -5.81 -6.68
CA LEU A 16 -1.90 -5.34 -5.88
C LEU A 16 -2.07 -3.83 -5.94
N LEU A 17 -0.97 -3.08 -5.96
CA LEU A 17 -1.04 -1.63 -6.07
C LEU A 17 -1.52 -1.19 -7.44
N LEU A 18 -1.16 -1.89 -8.51
CA LEU A 18 -1.69 -1.63 -9.85
C LEU A 18 -3.20 -1.90 -9.89
N PHE A 19 -3.65 -3.00 -9.28
CA PHE A 19 -5.07 -3.32 -9.21
C PHE A 19 -5.84 -2.27 -8.41
N MET A 20 -5.31 -1.88 -7.27
CA MET A 20 -5.85 -0.82 -6.43
C MET A 20 -5.96 0.51 -7.17
N LEU A 21 -4.90 0.86 -7.90
CA LEU A 21 -4.86 2.07 -8.68
C LEU A 21 -5.98 2.08 -9.73
N GLY A 22 -6.19 0.96 -10.42
CA GLY A 22 -7.26 0.83 -11.40
C GLY A 22 -8.65 0.99 -10.79
N ALA A 23 -8.87 0.40 -9.61
CA ALA A 23 -10.14 0.50 -8.91
C ALA A 23 -10.42 1.91 -8.37
N LEU A 24 -9.39 2.57 -7.84
CA LEU A 24 -9.50 3.92 -7.29
C LEU A 24 -9.71 4.96 -8.39
N ILE A 25 -8.98 4.84 -9.48
CA ILE A 25 -9.00 5.80 -10.59
C ILE A 25 -10.40 5.96 -11.19
N LYS A 26 -11.18 4.88 -11.24
CA LYS A 26 -12.54 4.93 -11.78
C LYS A 26 -13.47 5.86 -11.00
N LYS A 27 -13.15 6.14 -9.74
CA LYS A 27 -14.00 6.96 -8.86
C LYS A 27 -13.51 8.39 -8.68
N LEU A 28 -12.42 8.78 -9.34
CA LEU A 28 -11.78 10.07 -9.14
C LEU A 28 -11.72 10.88 -10.42
N ASN A 29 -11.69 12.23 -10.29
CA ASN A 29 -11.46 13.11 -11.42
C ASN A 29 -9.98 13.12 -11.82
N ASP A 30 -9.65 13.66 -12.99
CA ASP A 30 -8.30 13.59 -13.55
C ASP A 30 -7.22 14.21 -12.68
N LYS A 31 -7.50 15.35 -12.05
CA LYS A 31 -6.53 16.00 -11.16
C LYS A 31 -6.25 15.15 -9.92
N THR A 32 -7.29 14.59 -9.35
CA THR A 32 -7.18 13.75 -8.17
C THR A 32 -6.50 12.42 -8.48
N LYS A 33 -6.75 11.88 -9.70
CA LYS A 33 -6.08 10.66 -10.16
C LYS A 33 -4.56 10.78 -10.10
N GLU A 34 -4.02 11.87 -10.61
CA GLU A 34 -2.57 12.10 -10.62
C GLU A 34 -2.00 12.16 -9.19
N ARG A 35 -2.71 12.84 -8.30
CA ARG A 35 -2.29 12.97 -6.90
C ARG A 35 -2.32 11.63 -6.17
N VAL A 36 -3.40 10.88 -6.34
CA VAL A 36 -3.54 9.56 -5.72
C VAL A 36 -2.50 8.60 -6.26
N LYS A 37 -2.25 8.64 -7.57
CA LYS A 37 -1.21 7.82 -8.19
C LYS A 37 0.16 8.10 -7.58
N LEU A 38 0.48 9.38 -7.38
CA LEU A 38 1.74 9.78 -6.74
C LEU A 38 1.84 9.24 -5.33
N VAL A 39 0.76 9.35 -4.54
CA VAL A 39 0.72 8.84 -3.18
C VAL A 39 0.90 7.32 -3.16
N LEU A 40 0.24 6.60 -4.06
CA LEU A 40 0.37 5.15 -4.16
C LEU A 40 1.78 4.72 -4.54
N ASP A 41 2.43 5.43 -5.46
CA ASP A 41 3.81 5.16 -5.85
C ASP A 41 4.76 5.35 -4.65
N ILE A 42 4.51 6.38 -3.86
CA ILE A 42 5.30 6.66 -2.65
C ILE A 42 5.10 5.56 -1.61
N VAL A 43 3.86 5.12 -1.40
CA VAL A 43 3.55 4.03 -0.47
C VAL A 43 4.21 2.73 -0.95
N GLU A 44 4.14 2.44 -2.23
CA GLU A 44 4.80 1.27 -2.81
C GLU A 44 6.29 1.27 -2.50
N GLY A 45 6.96 2.39 -2.75
CA GLY A 45 8.38 2.53 -2.45
C GLY A 45 8.69 2.37 -0.97
N PHE A 46 7.83 2.92 -0.10
CA PHE A 46 7.99 2.83 1.34
C PHE A 46 7.85 1.38 1.82
N ILE A 47 6.85 0.65 1.33
CA ILE A 47 6.65 -0.75 1.70
C ILE A 47 7.80 -1.63 1.18
N LYS A 48 8.26 -1.38 -0.04
CA LYS A 48 9.40 -2.11 -0.61
C LYS A 48 10.68 -1.91 0.21
N ALA A 49 10.88 -0.71 0.74
CA ALA A 49 12.02 -0.40 1.59
C ALA A 49 11.88 -0.99 3.00
N ASN A 50 10.66 -1.26 3.45
CA ASN A 50 10.36 -1.74 4.80
C ASN A 50 9.37 -2.91 4.76
N PRO A 51 9.73 -4.04 4.13
CA PRO A 51 8.78 -5.13 3.92
C PRO A 51 8.25 -5.77 5.20
N ASP A 52 9.01 -5.69 6.29
CA ASP A 52 8.61 -6.24 7.58
C ASP A 52 7.38 -5.57 8.18
N MET A 53 7.08 -4.33 7.75
CA MET A 53 5.87 -3.62 8.19
C MET A 53 4.59 -4.38 7.86
N VAL A 54 4.58 -5.17 6.78
CA VAL A 54 3.41 -5.92 6.34
C VAL A 54 3.01 -6.98 7.36
N SER A 55 3.98 -7.46 8.15
CA SER A 55 3.74 -8.44 9.20
C SER A 55 3.17 -7.83 10.48
N GLU A 56 3.18 -6.50 10.59
CA GLU A 56 2.68 -5.80 11.77
C GLU A 56 1.16 -5.68 11.74
N PRO A 57 0.49 -5.49 12.90
CA PRO A 57 -0.93 -5.20 12.94
C PRO A 57 -1.28 -3.93 12.15
N TRP A 58 -2.48 -3.88 11.62
CA TRP A 58 -2.94 -2.75 10.78
C TRP A 58 -2.73 -1.39 11.44
N GLY A 59 -3.02 -1.28 12.74
CA GLY A 59 -2.85 -0.02 13.45
C GLY A 59 -1.43 0.51 13.42
N LYS A 60 -0.45 -0.38 13.58
CA LYS A 60 0.97 -0.02 13.50
C LYS A 60 1.40 0.31 12.07
N PHE A 61 0.97 -0.50 11.12
CA PHE A 61 1.24 -0.29 9.71
C PHE A 61 0.71 1.08 9.26
N LYS A 62 -0.55 1.36 9.58
CA LYS A 62 -1.19 2.63 9.23
C LYS A 62 -0.46 3.83 9.83
N LYS A 63 -0.07 3.74 11.12
CA LYS A 63 0.66 4.82 11.77
C LYS A 63 1.99 5.12 11.11
N LYS A 64 2.71 4.09 10.68
CA LYS A 64 4.00 4.27 9.99
C LYS A 64 3.80 4.98 8.65
N VAL A 65 2.77 4.58 7.90
CA VAL A 65 2.44 5.21 6.63
C VAL A 65 2.01 6.66 6.85
N GLU A 66 1.17 6.93 7.86
CA GLU A 66 0.73 8.29 8.19
C GLU A 66 1.91 9.19 8.55
N LYS A 67 2.83 8.71 9.38
CA LYS A 67 4.03 9.48 9.75
C LYS A 67 4.90 9.79 8.55
N TYR A 68 5.03 8.81 7.65
CA TYR A 68 5.78 9.01 6.43
C TYR A 68 5.15 10.10 5.56
N PHE A 69 3.83 10.08 5.45
CA PHE A 69 3.10 11.10 4.69
C PHE A 69 3.26 12.49 5.30
N GLU A 70 3.13 12.62 6.60
CA GLU A 70 3.31 13.91 7.29
C GLU A 70 4.69 14.50 7.03
N LYS A 71 5.69 13.66 6.95
CA LYS A 71 7.07 14.10 6.80
C LYS A 71 7.48 14.38 5.35
N TYR A 72 7.04 13.54 4.42
CA TYR A 72 7.55 13.58 3.05
C TYR A 72 6.50 13.85 1.97
N VAL A 73 5.23 13.73 2.29
CA VAL A 73 4.17 13.83 1.29
C VAL A 73 3.20 14.92 1.67
N LYS A 74 3.09 15.93 0.78
CA LYS A 74 2.09 16.99 0.94
C LYS A 74 1.14 16.90 -0.23
N VAL A 75 0.10 16.10 -0.07
CA VAL A 75 -0.94 15.93 -1.09
C VAL A 75 -2.26 16.38 -0.50
N ASP A 76 -2.93 17.23 -1.26
CA ASP A 76 -4.20 17.83 -0.84
C ASP A 76 -5.36 16.97 -1.36
N LEU A 77 -5.87 16.12 -0.49
CA LEU A 77 -7.03 15.27 -0.78
C LEU A 77 -8.16 15.63 0.19
N THR A 78 -9.40 15.46 -0.27
CA THR A 78 -10.56 15.64 0.61
C THR A 78 -10.64 14.50 1.61
N ASP A 79 -11.41 14.68 2.69
CA ASP A 79 -11.61 13.64 3.69
C ASP A 79 -12.17 12.36 3.08
N GLU A 80 -13.11 12.49 2.13
CA GLU A 80 -13.69 11.34 1.44
C GLU A 80 -12.64 10.59 0.60
N GLN A 81 -11.76 11.33 -0.06
CA GLN A 81 -10.68 10.75 -0.87
C GLN A 81 -9.67 10.04 0.02
N TRP A 82 -9.33 10.63 1.16
CA TRP A 82 -8.45 9.98 2.14
C TRP A 82 -9.07 8.71 2.71
N ALA A 83 -10.37 8.75 3.02
CA ALA A 83 -11.09 7.58 3.52
C ALA A 83 -11.04 6.43 2.49
N LEU A 84 -11.28 6.74 1.22
CA LEU A 84 -11.22 5.76 0.14
C LEU A 84 -9.81 5.19 -0.01
N PHE A 85 -8.80 6.05 0.09
CA PHE A 85 -7.39 5.63 0.02
C PHE A 85 -7.06 4.63 1.13
N TRP A 86 -7.43 4.96 2.38
CA TRP A 86 -7.13 4.09 3.52
C TRP A 86 -7.88 2.77 3.46
N GLU A 87 -9.13 2.79 3.03
CA GLU A 87 -9.93 1.58 2.84
C GLU A 87 -9.28 0.65 1.80
N THR A 88 -8.86 1.22 0.69
CA THR A 88 -8.22 0.46 -0.38
C THR A 88 -6.86 -0.07 0.05
N LEU A 89 -6.09 0.73 0.77
CA LEU A 89 -4.80 0.30 1.30
C LEU A 89 -4.96 -0.85 2.31
N TYR A 90 -6.02 -0.80 3.11
CA TYR A 90 -6.33 -1.89 4.05
C TYR A 90 -6.58 -3.20 3.30
N ASP A 91 -7.31 -3.16 2.20
CA ASP A 91 -7.56 -4.35 1.38
C ASP A 91 -6.25 -4.91 0.81
N VAL A 92 -5.36 -4.04 0.34
CA VAL A 92 -4.04 -4.45 -0.14
C VAL A 92 -3.22 -5.08 0.98
N TYR A 93 -3.21 -4.44 2.15
CA TYR A 93 -2.51 -4.93 3.33
C TYR A 93 -2.97 -6.34 3.71
N LYS A 94 -4.28 -6.56 3.74
CA LYS A 94 -4.85 -7.87 4.09
C LYS A 94 -4.42 -8.93 3.08
N LYS A 95 -4.46 -8.62 1.80
CA LYS A 95 -4.05 -9.56 0.75
C LYS A 95 -2.56 -9.87 0.83
N LEU A 96 -1.73 -8.86 1.06
CA LEU A 96 -0.30 -9.07 1.25
C LEU A 96 -0.01 -9.97 2.44
N LYS A 97 -0.70 -9.76 3.54
CA LYS A 97 -0.54 -10.55 4.74
C LYS A 97 -0.92 -12.02 4.51
N GLU A 98 -2.03 -12.26 3.80
CA GLU A 98 -2.47 -13.61 3.44
C GLU A 98 -1.45 -14.31 2.54
N GLU A 99 -0.96 -13.61 1.51
CA GLU A 99 0.02 -14.17 0.57
C GLU A 99 1.34 -14.48 1.26
N LEU A 100 1.79 -13.59 2.14
CA LEU A 100 3.00 -13.80 2.92
C LEU A 100 2.89 -15.03 3.81
N LYS A 101 1.75 -15.17 4.49
CA LYS A 101 1.46 -16.32 5.34
C LYS A 101 1.43 -17.61 4.53
N THR A 102 0.76 -17.61 3.39
CA THR A 102 0.67 -18.78 2.51
C THR A 102 2.06 -19.22 2.04
N LYS A 103 2.91 -18.28 1.66
CA LYS A 103 4.27 -18.61 1.21
C LYS A 103 5.16 -19.11 2.32
N GLU A 104 5.02 -18.56 3.51
CA GLU A 104 5.76 -19.06 4.68
C GLU A 104 5.31 -20.47 5.09
N GLU A 105 4.01 -20.73 5.04
CA GLU A 105 3.45 -22.06 5.34
C GLU A 105 3.72 -23.08 4.24
N GLY A 106 3.85 -22.62 2.99
CA GLY A 106 4.11 -23.47 1.84
C GLY A 106 5.55 -23.98 1.74
N ASN A 107 6.42 -23.47 2.57
CA ASN A 107 7.80 -23.90 2.64
C ASN A 107 8.02 -24.84 3.83
#